data_e461a2df11b02dd2b202d2c22290d33b
#
_entry.id   e461a2df11b02dd2b202d2c22290d33b
#
_cell.length_a   1.000
_cell.length_b   1.000
_cell.length_c   1.000
_cell.angle_alpha   90.00
_cell.angle_beta   90.00
_cell.angle_gamma   90.00
#
_symmetry.space_group_name_H-M   'P 1'
#
loop_
_entity.id
_entity.type
_entity.pdbx_description
1 polymer ?
#
loop_
_entity_poly.entity_id
_entity_poly.type
_entity_poly.pdbx_seq_one_letter_code
_entity_poly.pdbx_strand_id
1 'polypeptide(L)' 'MKIVEVKHPLVRHKLGLMRAAEISTKDFRQLATEVGSLLTYEATKDLETEKVEIDGWCGKVEVDRIKGKKVTVVPILR' A
#
# COMPACT_ATOMS: atom_id res chain seq x y z
N MET A 1 -11.30 8.41 14.54
CA MET A 1 -10.10 8.04 13.76
C MET A 1 -9.48 6.79 14.34
N LYS A 2 -9.11 5.86 13.49
CA LYS A 2 -8.50 4.61 13.92
C LYS A 2 -7.02 4.63 13.55
N ILE A 3 -6.15 4.38 14.51
CA ILE A 3 -4.71 4.29 14.29
C ILE A 3 -4.31 2.82 14.41
N VAL A 4 -3.64 2.32 13.39
CA VAL A 4 -3.18 0.94 13.35
C VAL A 4 -1.67 0.92 13.19
N GLU A 5 -0.98 0.21 14.08
CA GLU A 5 0.45 0.00 13.97
C GLU A 5 0.71 -1.30 13.21
N VAL A 6 1.50 -1.21 12.15
CA VAL A 6 1.86 -2.39 11.36
C VAL A 6 3.13 -3.00 11.94
N LYS A 7 3.02 -4.23 12.45
CA LYS A 7 4.14 -4.93 13.10
C LYS A 7 4.70 -6.06 12.24
N HIS A 8 4.49 -6.00 10.94
CA HIS A 8 4.98 -7.02 10.04
C HIS A 8 6.51 -7.06 10.03
N PRO A 9 7.14 -8.24 10.15
CA PRO A 9 8.61 -8.33 10.21
C PRO A 9 9.33 -7.68 9.03
N LEU A 10 8.80 -7.80 7.82
CA LEU A 10 9.41 -7.20 6.64
C LEU A 10 9.40 -5.67 6.72
N VAL A 11 8.29 -5.09 7.19
CA VAL A 11 8.20 -3.64 7.37
C VAL A 11 9.20 -3.17 8.42
N ARG A 12 9.29 -3.89 9.53
CA ARG A 12 10.22 -3.55 10.61
C ARG A 12 11.67 -3.63 10.14
N HIS A 13 11.99 -4.65 9.34
CA HIS A 13 13.32 -4.83 8.77
C HIS A 13 13.69 -3.64 7.88
N LYS A 14 12.80 -3.26 6.96
CA LYS A 14 13.05 -2.15 6.05
C LYS A 14 13.16 -0.82 6.77
N LEU A 15 12.33 -0.60 7.79
CA LEU A 15 12.43 0.61 8.61
C LEU A 15 13.79 0.67 9.32
N GLY A 16 14.28 -0.47 9.80
CA GLY A 16 15.61 -0.54 10.39
C GLY A 16 16.71 -0.14 9.42
N LEU A 17 16.63 -0.62 8.18
CA LEU A 17 17.60 -0.25 7.15
C LEU A 17 17.57 1.24 6.84
N MET A 18 16.39 1.87 6.86
CA MET A 18 16.25 3.30 6.61
C MET A 18 16.89 4.16 7.72
N ARG A 19 17.14 3.59 8.88
CA ARG A 19 17.74 4.30 10.02
C ARG A 19 19.28 4.28 10.00
N ALA A 20 19.89 3.59 9.05
CA ALA A 20 21.34 3.53 8.94
C ALA A 20 21.91 4.92 8.66
N ALA A 21 22.95 5.32 9.40
CA ALA A 21 23.54 6.65 9.29
C ALA A 21 24.16 6.92 7.92
N GLU A 22 24.65 5.89 7.27
CA GLU A 22 25.37 6.01 5.98
C GLU A 22 24.53 5.63 4.78
N ILE A 23 23.22 5.54 4.93
CA ILE A 23 22.36 5.17 3.82
C ILE A 23 22.38 6.26 2.73
N SER A 24 22.49 5.85 1.47
CA SER A 24 22.45 6.80 0.36
C SER A 24 21.02 7.32 0.16
N THR A 25 20.91 8.50 -0.48
CA THR A 25 19.60 9.07 -0.80
C THR A 25 18.79 8.15 -1.70
N LYS A 26 19.46 7.50 -2.65
CA LYS A 26 18.81 6.55 -3.56
C LYS A 26 18.23 5.37 -2.79
N ASP A 27 19.03 4.77 -1.92
CA ASP A 27 18.59 3.61 -1.14
C ASP A 27 17.47 3.98 -0.17
N PHE A 28 17.58 5.15 0.45
CA PHE A 28 16.52 5.62 1.33
C PHE A 28 15.20 5.79 0.59
N ARG A 29 15.21 6.40 -0.59
CA ARG A 29 14.00 6.59 -1.39
C ARG A 29 13.39 5.26 -1.82
N GLN A 30 14.23 4.32 -2.22
CA GLN A 30 13.75 3.00 -2.62
C GLN A 30 13.06 2.29 -1.45
N LEU A 31 13.70 2.30 -0.28
CA LEU A 31 13.11 1.69 0.91
C LEU A 31 11.83 2.40 1.33
N ALA A 32 11.79 3.73 1.25
CA ALA A 32 10.60 4.50 1.58
C ALA A 32 9.43 4.12 0.67
N THR A 33 9.69 3.95 -0.62
CA THR A 33 8.67 3.52 -1.58
C THR A 33 8.16 2.11 -1.25
N GLU A 34 9.07 1.19 -0.94
CA GLU A 34 8.70 -0.17 -0.59
C GLU A 34 7.86 -0.23 0.70
N VAL A 35 8.29 0.49 1.72
CA VAL A 35 7.55 0.56 2.99
C VAL A 35 6.18 1.20 2.77
N GLY A 36 6.12 2.28 1.99
CA GLY A 36 4.85 2.93 1.66
C GLY A 36 3.88 1.98 0.98
N SER A 37 4.38 1.17 0.04
CA SER A 37 3.56 0.17 -0.66
C SER A 37 3.03 -0.88 0.31
N LEU A 38 3.89 -1.38 1.21
CA LEU A 38 3.49 -2.39 2.19
C LEU A 38 2.46 -1.84 3.18
N LEU A 39 2.64 -0.62 3.64
CA LEU A 39 1.70 0.03 4.55
C LEU A 39 0.35 0.27 3.86
N THR A 40 0.37 0.68 2.60
CA THR A 40 -0.85 0.89 1.83
C THR A 40 -1.59 -0.43 1.64
N TYR A 41 -0.86 -1.50 1.34
CA TYR A 41 -1.45 -2.83 1.20
C TYR A 41 -2.16 -3.24 2.49
N GLU A 42 -1.51 -3.07 3.64
CA GLU A 42 -2.13 -3.40 4.93
C GLU A 42 -3.31 -2.50 5.25
N ALA A 43 -3.18 -1.20 4.98
CA ALA A 43 -4.23 -0.23 5.30
C ALA A 43 -5.50 -0.47 4.49
N THR A 44 -5.37 -1.05 3.31
CA THR A 44 -6.49 -1.25 2.39
C THR A 44 -7.10 -2.64 2.45
N LYS A 45 -6.62 -3.50 3.34
CA LYS A 45 -7.11 -4.88 3.43
C LYS A 45 -8.59 -5.00 3.80
N ASP A 46 -9.12 -4.00 4.48
CA ASP A 46 -10.51 -3.99 4.95
C ASP A 46 -11.47 -3.30 3.98
N LEU A 47 -10.99 -2.90 2.81
CA LEU A 47 -11.86 -2.25 1.83
C LEU A 47 -12.88 -3.24 1.28
N GLU A 48 -14.12 -2.79 1.18
CA GLU A 48 -15.17 -3.59 0.58
C GLU A 48 -15.05 -3.56 -0.93
N THR A 49 -15.42 -4.67 -1.56
CA THR A 49 -15.45 -4.77 -3.01
C THR A 49 -16.87 -5.07 -3.48
N GLU A 50 -17.14 -4.76 -4.73
CA GLU A 50 -18.42 -5.08 -5.35
C GLU A 50 -18.17 -5.80 -6.67
N LYS A 51 -19.12 -6.60 -7.08
CA LYS A 51 -19.05 -7.30 -8.36
C LYS A 51 -19.56 -6.39 -9.47
N VAL A 52 -18.77 -6.25 -10.51
CA VAL A 52 -19.18 -5.51 -11.71
C VAL A 52 -18.92 -6.36 -12.93
N GLU A 53 -19.76 -6.18 -13.94
CA GLU A 53 -19.63 -6.90 -15.20
C GLU A 53 -18.89 -6.02 -16.20
N ILE A 54 -17.85 -6.57 -16.78
CA ILE A 54 -17.07 -5.87 -17.80
C ILE A 54 -16.94 -6.73 -19.05
N ASP A 55 -16.58 -6.09 -20.16
CA ASP A 55 -16.31 -6.80 -21.39
C ASP A 55 -14.88 -7.35 -21.35
N GLY A 56 -14.78 -8.66 -21.28
CA GLY A 56 -13.50 -9.34 -21.28
C GLY A 56 -13.12 -9.86 -22.66
N TRP A 57 -12.07 -10.65 -22.72
CA TRP A 57 -11.55 -11.21 -23.98
C TRP A 57 -12.55 -12.10 -24.69
N CYS A 58 -13.28 -12.90 -23.93
CA CYS A 58 -14.17 -13.93 -24.46
C CYS A 58 -15.63 -13.64 -24.13
N GLY A 59 -15.95 -12.38 -23.92
CA GLY A 59 -17.28 -11.94 -23.58
C GLY A 59 -17.31 -11.26 -22.21
N LYS A 60 -18.48 -11.15 -21.64
CA LYS A 60 -18.65 -10.47 -20.36
C LYS A 60 -18.15 -11.32 -19.21
N VAL A 61 -17.43 -10.68 -18.29
CA VAL A 61 -16.92 -11.32 -17.08
C VAL A 61 -17.27 -10.48 -15.87
N GLU A 62 -17.45 -11.16 -14.74
CA GLU A 62 -17.69 -10.50 -13.48
C GLU A 62 -16.38 -10.35 -12.72
N VAL A 63 -16.07 -9.13 -12.32
CA VAL A 63 -14.82 -8.83 -11.62
C VAL A 63 -15.10 -8.05 -10.35
N ASP A 64 -14.13 -8.05 -9.44
CA ASP A 64 -14.21 -7.29 -8.22
C ASP A 64 -13.71 -5.86 -8.43
N ARG A 65 -14.39 -4.91 -7.83
CA ARG A 65 -13.99 -3.52 -7.84
C ARG A 65 -14.17 -2.96 -6.44
N ILE A 66 -13.26 -2.08 -6.02
CA ILE A 66 -13.39 -1.42 -4.73
C ILE A 66 -14.67 -0.60 -4.70
N LYS A 67 -15.48 -0.86 -3.66
CA LYS A 67 -16.77 -0.19 -3.48
C LYS A 67 -16.58 1.12 -2.74
N GLY A 68 -17.28 2.15 -3.19
CA GLY A 68 -17.39 3.39 -2.45
C GLY A 68 -16.31 4.41 -2.78
N LYS A 69 -15.83 5.10 -1.77
CA LYS A 69 -14.98 6.28 -1.92
C LYS A 69 -13.56 5.92 -2.35
N LYS A 70 -12.93 6.82 -3.09
CA LYS A 70 -11.54 6.67 -3.47
C LYS A 70 -10.63 6.77 -2.25
N VAL A 71 -9.54 6.02 -2.28
CA VAL A 71 -8.50 6.08 -1.25
C VAL A 71 -7.60 7.29 -1.55
N THR A 72 -7.37 8.11 -0.54
CA THR A 72 -6.46 9.24 -0.65
C THR A 72 -5.22 8.96 0.17
N VAL A 73 -4.06 9.10 -0.45
CA VAL A 73 -2.77 8.90 0.22
C VAL A 73 -2.16 10.27 0.50
N VAL A 74 -1.84 10.51 1.77
CA VAL A 74 -1.23 11.77 2.18
C VAL A 74 0.18 11.49 2.65
N PRO A 75 1.20 11.83 1.85
CA PRO A 75 2.58 11.65 2.28
C PRO A 75 3.00 12.73 3.26
N ILE A 76 3.91 12.37 4.16
CA ILE A 76 4.52 13.34 5.06
C ILE A 76 5.86 13.74 4.44
N LEU A 77 5.97 15.03 4.13
CA LEU A 77 7.21 15.57 3.57
C LEU A 77 8.16 16.01 4.69
N ARG A 78 9.42 15.78 4.47
CA ARG A 78 10.46 16.15 5.43
C ARG A 78 11.12 17.44 4.99
#